data_44bb284ff5d9f5d82fad5d15d1d1d21d
#
_entry.id   44bb284ff5d9f5d82fad5d15d1d1d21d
#
_cell.length_a   1.000
_cell.length_b   1.000
_cell.length_c   1.000
_cell.angle_alpha   90.00
_cell.angle_beta   90.00
_cell.angle_gamma   90.00
#
_symmetry.space_group_name_H-M   'P 1'
#
loop_
_entity.id
_entity.type
_entity.pdbx_description
1 polymer ?
#
loop_
_entity_poly.entity_id
_entity_poly.type
_entity_poly.pdbx_seq_one_letter_code
_entity_poly.pdbx_strand_id
1 'polypeptide(L)'
;MKTRDNNIKHTLQDVIGLVLIATLAGVDTLVDIEFFGECHAETLAKYLSFPNGMPSHDTIGRVLQLVDPTYLYELQTNWNQFFIQTNDPTMNKIINIDGKTMRGNASKDQKANHILSAWSKVDGVCFGQVTVNDKSNEITAIPKLLDTLHLEKMIVTLDAMGTQTDIASDIIQKKADYVLAIKENHKLLYQDITDYFHHAPFLEEIKQLKKGYVC
;
A
#
# COMPACT_ATOMS: atom_id res chain seq x y z
N MET A 1 -42.25 14.94 7.44
CA MET A 1 -41.25 13.92 7.08
C MET A 1 -40.35 13.73 8.33
N LYS A 2 -40.67 12.75 9.20
CA LYS A 2 -39.87 12.50 10.42
C LYS A 2 -38.63 11.77 10.03
N THR A 3 -37.47 12.36 10.30
CA THR A 3 -36.14 11.83 10.08
C THR A 3 -35.92 10.53 10.85
N ARG A 4 -35.36 9.53 10.18
CA ARG A 4 -34.99 8.21 10.69
C ARG A 4 -33.76 8.22 11.62
N ASP A 5 -33.48 9.31 12.31
CA ASP A 5 -32.26 9.48 13.14
C ASP A 5 -32.26 8.73 14.49
N ASN A 6 -33.37 8.10 14.87
CA ASN A 6 -33.50 7.49 16.20
C ASN A 6 -32.95 6.06 16.33
N ASN A 7 -32.30 5.48 15.32
CA ASN A 7 -31.83 4.09 15.36
C ASN A 7 -30.30 3.93 15.22
N ILE A 8 -29.54 5.01 15.14
CA ILE A 8 -28.07 4.94 15.07
C ILE A 8 -27.55 4.78 16.50
N LYS A 9 -27.11 3.57 16.85
CA LYS A 9 -26.57 3.26 18.19
C LYS A 9 -25.10 3.68 18.33
N HIS A 10 -24.36 3.69 17.25
CA HIS A 10 -22.93 4.00 17.21
C HIS A 10 -22.64 4.93 16.04
N THR A 11 -21.78 5.92 16.24
CA THR A 11 -21.36 6.81 15.16
C THR A 11 -20.35 6.10 14.25
N LEU A 12 -20.31 6.49 12.97
CA LEU A 12 -19.31 5.98 12.03
C LEU A 12 -17.88 6.24 12.54
N GLN A 13 -17.65 7.44 13.07
CA GLN A 13 -16.35 7.86 13.58
C GLN A 13 -15.87 6.96 14.72
N ASP A 14 -16.74 6.64 15.67
CA ASP A 14 -16.39 5.80 16.82
C ASP A 14 -16.10 4.36 16.40
N VAL A 15 -16.90 3.80 15.47
CA VAL A 15 -16.67 2.44 14.96
C VAL A 15 -15.35 2.36 14.17
N ILE A 16 -15.09 3.32 13.28
CA ILE A 16 -13.82 3.34 12.51
C ILE A 16 -12.65 3.57 13.48
N GLY A 17 -12.79 4.45 14.47
CA GLY A 17 -11.77 4.69 15.49
C GLY A 17 -11.43 3.42 16.28
N LEU A 18 -12.43 2.66 16.71
CA LEU A 18 -12.23 1.37 17.36
C LEU A 18 -11.46 0.38 16.46
N VAL A 19 -11.89 0.23 15.21
CA VAL A 19 -11.24 -0.66 14.26
C VAL A 19 -9.77 -0.27 14.03
N LEU A 20 -9.49 1.03 13.85
CA LEU A 20 -8.12 1.51 13.65
C LEU A 20 -7.24 1.25 14.89
N ILE A 21 -7.72 1.56 16.08
CA ILE A 21 -6.94 1.35 17.32
C ILE A 21 -6.69 -0.14 17.56
N ALA A 22 -7.69 -0.98 17.38
CA ALA A 22 -7.57 -2.43 17.51
C ALA A 22 -6.57 -3.02 16.50
N THR A 23 -6.66 -2.61 15.23
CA THR A 23 -5.74 -3.06 14.17
C THR A 23 -4.30 -2.62 14.46
N LEU A 24 -4.08 -1.40 14.94
CA LEU A 24 -2.75 -0.93 15.38
C LEU A 24 -2.22 -1.72 16.59
N ALA A 25 -3.12 -2.25 17.44
CA ALA A 25 -2.77 -3.16 18.52
C ALA A 25 -2.52 -4.61 18.07
N GLY A 26 -2.62 -4.90 16.76
CA GLY A 26 -2.38 -6.24 16.19
C GLY A 26 -3.61 -7.16 16.19
N VAL A 27 -4.82 -6.59 16.28
CA VAL A 27 -6.07 -7.36 16.24
C VAL A 27 -6.58 -7.46 14.80
N ASP A 28 -6.81 -8.70 14.31
CA ASP A 28 -7.07 -8.97 12.89
C ASP A 28 -8.51 -9.38 12.57
N THR A 29 -9.29 -9.85 13.56
CA THR A 29 -10.66 -10.31 13.30
C THR A 29 -11.71 -9.40 13.91
N LEU A 30 -12.90 -9.35 13.30
CA LEU A 30 -14.00 -8.52 13.81
C LEU A 30 -14.46 -8.95 15.23
N VAL A 31 -14.42 -10.25 15.52
CA VAL A 31 -14.74 -10.80 16.83
C VAL A 31 -13.72 -10.35 17.88
N ASP A 32 -12.44 -10.39 17.53
CA ASP A 32 -11.37 -9.94 18.41
C ASP A 32 -11.38 -8.42 18.59
N ILE A 33 -11.82 -7.65 17.58
CA ILE A 33 -12.02 -6.18 17.70
C ILE A 33 -13.14 -5.86 18.70
N GLU A 34 -14.27 -6.59 18.67
CA GLU A 34 -15.33 -6.47 19.68
C GLU A 34 -14.77 -6.76 21.07
N PHE A 35 -14.10 -7.88 21.25
CA PHE A 35 -13.48 -8.29 22.51
C PHE A 35 -12.42 -7.28 23.00
N PHE A 36 -11.58 -6.78 22.08
CA PHE A 36 -10.61 -5.72 22.39
C PHE A 36 -11.31 -4.46 22.91
N GLY A 37 -12.42 -4.05 22.25
CA GLY A 37 -13.23 -2.92 22.67
C GLY A 37 -13.77 -3.08 24.08
N GLU A 38 -14.30 -4.25 24.41
CA GLU A 38 -14.81 -4.57 25.75
C GLU A 38 -13.70 -4.54 26.81
N CYS A 39 -12.56 -5.18 26.53
CA CYS A 39 -11.42 -5.22 27.45
C CYS A 39 -10.79 -3.85 27.72
N HIS A 40 -10.84 -2.92 26.74
CA HIS A 40 -10.19 -1.62 26.82
C HIS A 40 -11.17 -0.44 26.90
N ALA A 41 -12.44 -0.70 27.28
CA ALA A 41 -13.52 0.27 27.27
C ALA A 41 -13.18 1.57 28.02
N GLU A 42 -12.55 1.49 29.19
CA GLU A 42 -12.17 2.65 29.99
C GLU A 42 -11.10 3.53 29.29
N THR A 43 -10.15 2.89 28.61
CA THR A 43 -9.10 3.61 27.86
C THR A 43 -9.65 4.24 26.61
N LEU A 44 -10.49 3.51 25.89
CA LEU A 44 -11.13 3.95 24.65
C LEU A 44 -12.11 5.10 24.90
N ALA A 45 -12.78 5.13 26.04
CA ALA A 45 -13.71 6.20 26.42
C ALA A 45 -13.07 7.60 26.49
N LYS A 46 -11.74 7.70 26.52
CA LYS A 46 -11.01 8.97 26.41
C LYS A 46 -11.04 9.57 25.00
N TYR A 47 -11.26 8.76 23.98
CA TYR A 47 -11.13 9.12 22.57
C TYR A 47 -12.39 8.85 21.77
N LEU A 48 -13.19 7.84 22.16
CA LEU A 48 -14.37 7.35 21.47
C LEU A 48 -15.58 7.35 22.40
N SER A 49 -16.78 7.48 21.84
CA SER A 49 -18.02 7.55 22.59
C SER A 49 -18.95 6.38 22.26
N PHE A 50 -19.10 5.45 23.18
CA PHE A 50 -20.00 4.30 23.04
C PHE A 50 -21.13 4.33 24.10
N PRO A 51 -22.06 5.30 24.04
CA PRO A 51 -23.12 5.44 25.06
C PRO A 51 -24.06 4.25 25.11
N ASN A 52 -24.11 3.43 24.07
CA ASN A 52 -24.95 2.23 23.98
C ASN A 52 -24.15 0.93 24.14
N GLY A 53 -22.96 0.97 24.73
CA GLY A 53 -22.03 -0.16 24.82
C GLY A 53 -21.17 -0.34 23.57
N MET A 54 -20.25 -1.31 23.58
CA MET A 54 -19.39 -1.60 22.42
C MET A 54 -20.22 -2.15 21.25
N PRO A 55 -19.86 -1.79 20.00
CA PRO A 55 -20.48 -2.36 18.83
C PRO A 55 -20.11 -3.83 18.68
N SER A 56 -21.08 -4.70 18.39
CA SER A 56 -20.81 -6.10 18.09
C SER A 56 -20.06 -6.26 16.78
N HIS A 57 -19.34 -7.40 16.62
CA HIS A 57 -18.63 -7.74 15.38
C HIS A 57 -19.53 -7.66 14.13
N ASP A 58 -20.80 -8.04 14.23
CA ASP A 58 -21.78 -7.88 13.15
C ASP A 58 -22.04 -6.41 12.81
N THR A 59 -22.09 -5.55 13.82
CA THR A 59 -22.27 -4.11 13.61
C THR A 59 -21.04 -3.49 12.98
N ILE A 60 -19.86 -3.86 13.47
CA ILE A 60 -18.58 -3.43 12.90
C ILE A 60 -18.49 -3.85 11.43
N GLY A 61 -18.79 -5.14 11.13
CA GLY A 61 -18.77 -5.67 9.77
C GLY A 61 -19.71 -4.93 8.83
N ARG A 62 -20.95 -4.65 9.26
CA ARG A 62 -21.93 -3.88 8.47
C ARG A 62 -21.47 -2.44 8.21
N VAL A 63 -20.89 -1.79 9.22
CA VAL A 63 -20.37 -0.43 9.06
C VAL A 63 -19.23 -0.41 8.07
N LEU A 64 -18.26 -1.33 8.17
CA LEU A 64 -17.13 -1.41 7.24
C LEU A 64 -17.54 -1.66 5.79
N GLN A 65 -18.61 -2.47 5.57
CA GLN A 65 -19.17 -2.70 4.23
C GLN A 65 -19.82 -1.44 3.62
N LEU A 66 -20.26 -0.50 4.45
CA LEU A 66 -20.89 0.74 3.99
C LEU A 66 -19.87 1.88 3.77
N VAL A 67 -18.63 1.74 4.25
CA VAL A 67 -17.59 2.74 4.05
C VAL A 67 -17.15 2.71 2.60
N ASP A 68 -17.23 3.86 1.94
CA ASP A 68 -16.66 4.02 0.61
C ASP A 68 -15.12 3.94 0.70
N PRO A 69 -14.47 2.99 0.01
CA PRO A 69 -13.02 2.85 0.02
C PRO A 69 -12.28 4.14 -0.37
N THR A 70 -12.90 5.01 -1.16
CA THR A 70 -12.32 6.29 -1.58
C THR A 70 -11.94 7.16 -0.38
N TYR A 71 -12.77 7.20 0.66
CA TYR A 71 -12.45 7.92 1.89
C TYR A 71 -11.22 7.38 2.61
N LEU A 72 -11.05 6.06 2.62
CA LEU A 72 -9.88 5.45 3.24
C LEU A 72 -8.60 5.77 2.45
N TYR A 73 -8.68 5.82 1.12
CA TYR A 73 -7.57 6.24 0.26
C TYR A 73 -7.22 7.72 0.47
N GLU A 74 -8.21 8.61 0.56
CA GLU A 74 -7.98 10.02 0.85
C GLU A 74 -7.34 10.21 2.22
N LEU A 75 -7.82 9.50 3.24
CA LEU A 75 -7.25 9.52 4.58
C LEU A 75 -5.79 9.06 4.57
N GLN A 76 -5.50 7.95 3.89
CA GLN A 76 -4.14 7.42 3.75
C GLN A 76 -3.24 8.40 3.00
N THR A 77 -3.73 9.01 1.92
CA THR A 77 -2.97 10.00 1.14
C THR A 77 -2.61 11.21 1.99
N ASN A 78 -3.57 11.76 2.73
CA ASN A 78 -3.34 12.90 3.63
C ASN A 78 -2.37 12.54 4.76
N TRP A 79 -2.49 11.35 5.33
CA TRP A 79 -1.59 10.83 6.34
C TRP A 79 -0.16 10.68 5.81
N ASN A 80 -0.01 10.12 4.62
CA ASN A 80 1.28 9.96 3.96
C ASN A 80 1.94 11.31 3.65
N GLN A 81 1.17 12.32 3.19
CA GLN A 81 1.67 13.67 2.96
C GLN A 81 2.23 14.29 4.25
N PHE A 82 1.57 14.08 5.39
CA PHE A 82 2.07 14.53 6.68
C PHE A 82 3.43 13.92 7.01
N PHE A 83 3.62 12.62 6.79
CA PHE A 83 4.91 11.95 7.01
C PHE A 83 5.99 12.37 6.03
N ILE A 84 5.64 12.64 4.78
CA ILE A 84 6.60 13.13 3.78
C ILE A 84 7.16 14.49 4.18
N GLN A 85 6.32 15.38 4.70
CA GLN A 85 6.72 16.74 5.10
C GLN A 85 7.58 16.76 6.37
N THR A 86 7.45 15.78 7.25
CA THR A 86 8.21 15.70 8.51
C THR A 86 9.57 15.03 8.39
N ASN A 87 9.85 14.37 7.27
CA ASN A 87 11.11 13.68 7.02
C ASN A 87 12.03 14.50 6.11
N ASP A 88 13.34 14.33 6.28
CA ASP A 88 14.41 15.07 5.58
C ASP A 88 14.18 15.11 4.05
N PRO A 89 13.97 16.30 3.45
CA PRO A 89 13.74 16.45 2.01
C PRO A 89 14.95 16.10 1.14
N THR A 90 16.12 15.85 1.73
CA THR A 90 17.35 15.54 1.00
C THR A 90 17.54 14.06 0.70
N MET A 91 16.75 13.17 1.31
CA MET A 91 16.82 11.75 1.03
C MET A 91 15.91 11.37 -0.15
N ASN A 92 16.49 10.88 -1.24
CA ASN A 92 15.75 10.22 -2.30
C ASN A 92 15.06 8.97 -1.73
N LYS A 93 13.74 9.06 -1.55
CA LYS A 93 12.96 7.93 -1.02
C LYS A 93 12.79 6.87 -2.10
N ILE A 94 12.97 5.62 -1.70
CA ILE A 94 12.76 4.48 -2.59
C ILE A 94 11.34 3.95 -2.36
N ILE A 95 10.55 3.94 -3.43
CA ILE A 95 9.20 3.40 -3.48
C ILE A 95 9.23 2.09 -4.26
N ASN A 96 8.88 1.01 -3.61
CA ASN A 96 8.77 -0.30 -4.24
C ASN A 96 7.31 -0.53 -4.64
N ILE A 97 7.06 -0.77 -5.92
CA ILE A 97 5.74 -1.14 -6.40
C ILE A 97 5.73 -2.66 -6.63
N ASP A 98 4.84 -3.34 -5.91
CA ASP A 98 4.69 -4.79 -5.95
C ASP A 98 3.23 -5.21 -5.88
N GLY A 99 2.90 -6.30 -6.56
CA GLY A 99 1.57 -6.87 -6.60
C GLY A 99 1.42 -8.08 -5.66
N LYS A 100 0.38 -8.07 -4.83
CA LYS A 100 0.11 -9.16 -3.89
C LYS A 100 -1.32 -9.67 -4.00
N THR A 101 -1.47 -10.99 -4.15
CA THR A 101 -2.77 -11.65 -4.11
C THR A 101 -3.21 -11.88 -2.66
N MET A 102 -4.35 -11.31 -2.30
CA MET A 102 -4.96 -11.42 -0.97
C MET A 102 -5.74 -12.73 -0.84
N ARG A 103 -5.06 -13.81 -0.45
CA ARG A 103 -5.65 -15.16 -0.41
C ARG A 103 -6.78 -15.30 0.60
N GLY A 104 -6.79 -14.50 1.67
CA GLY A 104 -7.78 -14.58 2.75
C GLY A 104 -9.19 -14.11 2.39
N ASN A 105 -9.37 -13.39 1.28
CA ASN A 105 -10.68 -12.91 0.82
C ASN A 105 -11.29 -13.74 -0.32
N ALA A 106 -10.65 -14.85 -0.68
CA ALA A 106 -11.20 -15.79 -1.68
C ALA A 106 -12.34 -16.61 -1.08
N SER A 107 -13.43 -16.74 -1.83
CA SER A 107 -14.54 -17.67 -1.54
C SER A 107 -14.81 -18.58 -2.73
N LYS A 108 -15.76 -19.52 -2.61
CA LYS A 108 -16.14 -20.42 -3.73
C LYS A 108 -16.61 -19.64 -4.97
N ASP A 109 -17.20 -18.46 -4.75
CA ASP A 109 -17.82 -17.65 -5.79
C ASP A 109 -17.05 -16.36 -6.11
N GLN A 110 -15.96 -16.07 -5.37
CA GLN A 110 -15.20 -14.83 -5.52
C GLN A 110 -13.70 -15.10 -5.57
N LYS A 111 -13.07 -14.66 -6.66
CA LYS A 111 -11.60 -14.74 -6.80
C LYS A 111 -10.92 -13.85 -5.76
N ALA A 112 -9.74 -14.27 -5.32
CA ALA A 112 -8.88 -13.46 -4.46
C ALA A 112 -8.55 -12.12 -5.12
N ASN A 113 -8.69 -11.03 -4.38
CA ASN A 113 -8.29 -9.73 -4.87
C ASN A 113 -6.77 -9.67 -5.04
N HIS A 114 -6.34 -9.08 -6.13
CA HIS A 114 -4.94 -8.75 -6.36
C HIS A 114 -4.76 -7.26 -6.10
N ILE A 115 -3.80 -6.89 -5.25
CA ILE A 115 -3.55 -5.51 -4.86
C ILE A 115 -2.14 -5.14 -5.29
N LEU A 116 -2.03 -4.07 -6.07
CA LEU A 116 -0.76 -3.41 -6.38
C LEU A 116 -0.54 -2.31 -5.33
N SER A 117 0.60 -2.31 -4.66
CA SER A 117 0.92 -1.35 -3.61
C SER A 117 2.27 -0.69 -3.83
N ALA A 118 2.35 0.59 -3.46
CA ALA A 118 3.57 1.39 -3.44
C ALA A 118 4.06 1.51 -2.00
N TRP A 119 5.19 0.88 -1.70
CA TRP A 119 5.71 0.73 -0.34
C TRP A 119 7.09 1.34 -0.19
N SER A 120 7.30 2.15 0.84
CA SER A 120 8.64 2.56 1.29
C SER A 120 9.11 1.66 2.42
N LYS A 121 10.15 0.88 2.17
CA LYS A 121 10.76 0.03 3.20
C LYS A 121 11.45 0.86 4.28
N VAL A 122 12.02 1.99 3.92
CA VAL A 122 12.75 2.87 4.85
C VAL A 122 11.78 3.52 5.84
N ASP A 123 10.65 4.03 5.33
CA ASP A 123 9.65 4.69 6.16
C ASP A 123 8.67 3.69 6.82
N GLY A 124 8.63 2.44 6.35
CA GLY A 124 7.65 1.45 6.80
C GLY A 124 6.21 1.80 6.43
N VAL A 125 6.00 2.58 5.36
CA VAL A 125 4.70 3.14 4.99
C VAL A 125 4.29 2.73 3.58
N CYS A 126 2.99 2.40 3.41
CA CYS A 126 2.36 2.24 2.11
C CYS A 126 1.87 3.61 1.61
N PHE A 127 2.43 4.09 0.51
CA PHE A 127 2.09 5.39 -0.09
C PHE A 127 0.80 5.37 -0.90
N GLY A 128 0.40 4.22 -1.38
CA GLY A 128 -0.82 4.03 -2.13
C GLY A 128 -1.01 2.59 -2.56
N GLN A 129 -2.24 2.25 -2.91
CA GLN A 129 -2.57 0.93 -3.42
C GLN A 129 -3.74 0.99 -4.39
N VAL A 130 -3.78 0.04 -5.31
CA VAL A 130 -4.86 -0.12 -6.29
C VAL A 130 -5.25 -1.58 -6.36
N THR A 131 -6.55 -1.86 -6.31
CA THR A 131 -7.07 -3.20 -6.53
C THR A 131 -7.08 -3.52 -8.02
N VAL A 132 -6.56 -4.68 -8.37
CA VAL A 132 -6.48 -5.20 -9.73
C VAL A 132 -7.39 -6.43 -9.84
N ASN A 133 -8.26 -6.45 -10.83
CA ASN A 133 -9.23 -7.54 -10.98
C ASN A 133 -8.59 -8.90 -11.32
N ASP A 134 -7.39 -8.88 -11.93
CA ASP A 134 -6.63 -10.08 -12.27
C ASP A 134 -5.14 -9.73 -12.33
N LYS A 135 -4.26 -10.66 -11.94
CA LYS A 135 -2.80 -10.48 -11.97
C LYS A 135 -2.28 -10.09 -13.35
N SER A 136 -2.92 -10.54 -14.41
CA SER A 136 -2.59 -10.16 -15.80
C SER A 136 -2.75 -8.67 -16.08
N ASN A 137 -3.44 -7.92 -15.24
CA ASN A 137 -3.72 -6.49 -15.41
C ASN A 137 -2.79 -5.57 -14.59
N GLU A 138 -1.73 -6.10 -13.97
CA GLU A 138 -0.77 -5.30 -13.19
C GLU A 138 -0.18 -4.17 -14.05
N ILE A 139 0.26 -4.47 -15.28
CA ILE A 139 0.86 -3.49 -16.19
C ILE A 139 -0.08 -2.30 -16.42
N THR A 140 -1.38 -2.54 -16.54
CA THR A 140 -2.38 -1.48 -16.74
C THR A 140 -2.78 -0.77 -15.45
N ALA A 141 -2.49 -1.34 -14.30
CA ALA A 141 -2.78 -0.77 -12.99
C ALA A 141 -1.63 0.11 -12.47
N ILE A 142 -0.37 -0.15 -12.89
CA ILE A 142 0.79 0.64 -12.47
C ILE A 142 0.60 2.13 -12.79
N PRO A 143 0.23 2.58 -14.02
CA PRO A 143 0.02 3.98 -14.29
C PRO A 143 -1.04 4.62 -13.38
N LYS A 144 -2.14 3.91 -13.11
CA LYS A 144 -3.18 4.39 -12.21
C LYS A 144 -2.68 4.59 -10.78
N LEU A 145 -1.82 3.69 -10.29
CA LEU A 145 -1.19 3.85 -8.99
C LEU A 145 -0.23 5.04 -9.00
N LEU A 146 0.63 5.16 -10.03
CA LEU A 146 1.56 6.29 -10.17
C LEU A 146 0.85 7.65 -10.18
N ASP A 147 -0.37 7.72 -10.72
CA ASP A 147 -1.17 8.96 -10.75
C ASP A 147 -1.67 9.40 -9.36
N THR A 148 -1.77 8.49 -8.41
CA THR A 148 -2.16 8.80 -7.03
C THR A 148 -1.00 9.23 -6.15
N LEU A 149 0.25 9.11 -6.64
CA LEU A 149 1.45 9.31 -5.86
C LEU A 149 2.17 10.62 -6.18
N HIS A 150 2.71 11.27 -5.17
CA HIS A 150 3.67 12.36 -5.32
C HIS A 150 5.08 11.76 -5.38
N LEU A 151 5.65 11.67 -6.59
CA LEU A 151 6.91 10.94 -6.84
C LEU A 151 8.12 11.85 -7.07
N GLU A 152 7.96 13.17 -7.05
CA GLU A 152 9.06 14.10 -7.33
C GLU A 152 10.26 13.82 -6.41
N LYS A 153 11.45 13.63 -7.01
CA LYS A 153 12.71 13.27 -6.34
C LYS A 153 12.69 11.90 -5.62
N MET A 154 11.80 11.00 -6.00
CA MET A 154 11.77 9.63 -5.49
C MET A 154 12.39 8.68 -6.51
N ILE A 155 12.77 7.49 -6.06
CA ILE A 155 13.22 6.38 -6.91
C ILE A 155 12.15 5.30 -6.85
N VAL A 156 11.54 5.01 -7.99
CA VAL A 156 10.53 3.96 -8.11
C VAL A 156 11.20 2.65 -8.54
N THR A 157 10.94 1.58 -7.81
CA THR A 157 11.41 0.24 -8.18
C THR A 157 10.24 -0.63 -8.62
N LEU A 158 10.43 -1.37 -9.70
CA LEU A 158 9.46 -2.30 -10.27
C LEU A 158 10.12 -3.64 -10.58
N ASP A 159 9.33 -4.70 -10.49
CA ASP A 159 9.76 -6.00 -10.98
C ASP A 159 9.78 -6.06 -12.53
N ALA A 160 10.22 -7.19 -13.08
CA ALA A 160 10.37 -7.33 -14.52
C ALA A 160 9.04 -7.25 -15.30
N MET A 161 7.90 -7.53 -14.68
CA MET A 161 6.60 -7.40 -15.34
C MET A 161 6.24 -5.92 -15.55
N GLY A 162 6.58 -5.06 -14.58
CA GLY A 162 6.39 -3.61 -14.65
C GLY A 162 7.42 -2.88 -15.50
N THR A 163 8.45 -3.57 -16.02
CA THR A 163 9.49 -2.97 -16.85
C THR A 163 8.96 -2.75 -18.27
N GLN A 164 8.27 -1.62 -18.47
CA GLN A 164 7.68 -1.19 -19.74
C GLN A 164 8.11 0.24 -20.05
N THR A 165 8.30 0.54 -21.36
CA THR A 165 8.75 1.87 -21.82
C THR A 165 7.81 2.98 -21.41
N ASP A 166 6.50 2.74 -21.51
CA ASP A 166 5.48 3.72 -21.17
C ASP A 166 5.50 4.02 -19.65
N ILE A 167 5.64 2.99 -18.81
CA ILE A 167 5.74 3.14 -17.36
C ILE A 167 7.00 3.91 -16.96
N ALA A 168 8.14 3.62 -17.61
CA ALA A 168 9.37 4.38 -17.38
C ALA A 168 9.21 5.85 -17.76
N SER A 169 8.52 6.13 -18.88
CA SER A 169 8.22 7.48 -19.33
C SER A 169 7.30 8.23 -18.33
N ASP A 170 6.28 7.57 -17.80
CA ASP A 170 5.37 8.12 -16.80
C ASP A 170 6.11 8.50 -15.52
N ILE A 171 7.03 7.65 -15.05
CA ILE A 171 7.84 7.93 -13.84
C ILE A 171 8.71 9.18 -14.07
N ILE A 172 9.36 9.30 -15.22
CA ILE A 172 10.19 10.47 -15.57
C ILE A 172 9.34 11.75 -15.68
N GLN A 173 8.14 11.68 -16.27
CA GLN A 173 7.22 12.83 -16.33
C GLN A 173 6.82 13.33 -14.95
N LYS A 174 6.77 12.44 -13.95
CA LYS A 174 6.50 12.77 -12.54
C LYS A 174 7.77 13.23 -11.80
N LYS A 175 8.87 13.50 -12.51
CA LYS A 175 10.18 13.95 -11.97
C LYS A 175 10.76 12.99 -10.94
N ALA A 176 10.57 11.70 -11.15
CA ALA A 176 11.14 10.61 -10.37
C ALA A 176 12.16 9.83 -11.19
N ASP A 177 13.06 9.15 -10.49
CA ASP A 177 13.97 8.17 -11.07
C ASP A 177 13.39 6.76 -10.94
N TYR A 178 13.96 5.80 -11.66
CA TYR A 178 13.52 4.41 -11.57
C TYR A 178 14.67 3.40 -11.52
N VAL A 179 14.38 2.26 -10.91
CA VAL A 179 15.19 1.03 -11.00
C VAL A 179 14.25 -0.10 -11.42
N LEU A 180 14.43 -0.59 -12.65
CA LEU A 180 13.58 -1.61 -13.25
C LEU A 180 14.33 -2.93 -13.34
N ALA A 181 13.70 -4.01 -12.86
CA ALA A 181 14.27 -5.34 -12.97
C ALA A 181 14.06 -5.86 -14.41
N ILE A 182 15.12 -6.41 -15.00
CA ILE A 182 15.08 -7.00 -16.33
C ILE A 182 15.31 -8.49 -16.24
N LYS A 183 14.44 -9.26 -16.88
CA LYS A 183 14.52 -10.72 -16.99
C LYS A 183 14.31 -11.15 -18.44
N GLU A 184 14.26 -12.45 -18.66
CA GLU A 184 14.08 -13.06 -19.99
C GLU A 184 12.76 -12.71 -20.70
N ASN A 185 11.79 -12.07 -20.01
CA ASN A 185 10.59 -11.52 -20.65
C ASN A 185 10.92 -10.37 -21.62
N HIS A 186 12.07 -9.70 -21.47
CA HIS A 186 12.64 -8.70 -22.37
C HIS A 186 13.93 -9.22 -23.02
N LYS A 187 13.84 -10.29 -23.80
CA LYS A 187 14.99 -11.08 -24.30
C LYS A 187 16.10 -10.24 -24.92
N LEU A 188 15.78 -9.32 -25.84
CA LEU A 188 16.76 -8.48 -26.51
C LEU A 188 17.48 -7.56 -25.52
N LEU A 189 16.73 -6.81 -24.73
CA LEU A 189 17.30 -5.91 -23.73
C LEU A 189 18.10 -6.67 -22.66
N TYR A 190 17.62 -7.84 -22.24
CA TYR A 190 18.34 -8.71 -21.31
C TYR A 190 19.67 -9.18 -21.90
N GLN A 191 19.68 -9.58 -23.19
CA GLN A 191 20.89 -10.00 -23.89
C GLN A 191 21.87 -8.83 -24.04
N ASP A 192 21.42 -7.68 -24.51
CA ASP A 192 22.26 -6.49 -24.69
C ASP A 192 22.94 -6.06 -23.38
N ILE A 193 22.18 -6.06 -22.27
CA ILE A 193 22.74 -5.74 -20.94
C ILE A 193 23.73 -6.83 -20.50
N THR A 194 23.41 -8.10 -20.71
CA THR A 194 24.28 -9.21 -20.36
C THR A 194 25.58 -9.11 -21.12
N ASP A 195 25.53 -8.88 -22.42
CA ASP A 195 26.69 -8.72 -23.29
C ASP A 195 27.52 -7.49 -22.91
N TYR A 196 26.86 -6.37 -22.60
CA TYR A 196 27.53 -5.19 -22.11
C TYR A 196 28.33 -5.48 -20.84
N PHE A 197 27.73 -6.15 -19.86
CA PHE A 197 28.42 -6.49 -18.60
C PHE A 197 29.47 -7.59 -18.77
N HIS A 198 29.38 -8.45 -19.77
CA HIS A 198 30.41 -9.43 -20.07
C HIS A 198 31.64 -8.80 -20.72
N HIS A 199 31.48 -7.75 -21.51
CA HIS A 199 32.55 -7.12 -22.28
C HIS A 199 33.05 -5.79 -21.69
N ALA A 200 32.39 -5.26 -20.65
CA ALA A 200 32.75 -3.99 -20.07
C ALA A 200 34.05 -4.08 -19.23
N PRO A 201 35.09 -3.30 -19.55
CA PRO A 201 36.40 -3.37 -18.89
C PRO A 201 36.41 -2.96 -17.42
N PHE A 202 35.38 -2.26 -16.93
CA PHE A 202 35.27 -1.79 -15.54
C PHE A 202 34.64 -2.81 -14.58
N LEU A 203 34.32 -4.02 -15.01
CA LEU A 203 33.74 -5.06 -14.16
C LEU A 203 34.67 -5.54 -13.04
N GLU A 204 35.98 -5.38 -13.20
CA GLU A 204 36.92 -5.71 -12.13
C GLU A 204 36.81 -4.75 -10.95
N GLU A 205 36.59 -3.44 -11.18
CA GLU A 205 36.34 -2.46 -10.13
C GLU A 205 35.02 -2.73 -9.38
N ILE A 206 33.94 -3.08 -10.13
CA ILE A 206 32.66 -3.43 -9.51
C ILE A 206 32.76 -4.75 -8.72
N LYS A 207 33.54 -5.74 -9.19
CA LYS A 207 33.80 -6.97 -8.43
C LYS A 207 34.56 -6.71 -7.13
N GLN A 208 35.47 -5.72 -7.12
CA GLN A 208 36.16 -5.32 -5.92
C GLN A 208 35.24 -4.60 -4.92
N LEU A 209 34.32 -3.76 -5.41
CA LEU A 209 33.28 -3.13 -4.59
C LEU A 209 32.30 -4.15 -3.99
N LYS A 210 31.91 -5.19 -4.73
CA LYS A 210 31.07 -6.28 -4.22
C LYS A 210 31.73 -7.12 -3.13
N LYS A 211 33.05 -7.22 -3.08
CA LYS A 211 33.77 -7.90 -1.98
C LYS A 211 33.71 -7.13 -0.67
N GLY A 212 33.38 -5.84 -0.68
CA GLY A 212 33.23 -5.02 0.52
C GLY A 212 31.81 -4.95 1.09
N TYR A 213 30.81 -5.47 0.39
CA TYR A 213 29.40 -5.49 0.84
C TYR A 213 28.88 -6.93 0.82
N VAL A 214 29.32 -7.71 1.81
CA VAL A 214 28.63 -8.96 2.20
C VAL A 214 27.69 -8.56 3.34
N CYS A 215 26.41 -8.43 3.00
CA CYS A 215 25.32 -8.49 3.98
C CYS A 215 24.64 -9.84 3.85
#